data_625f46614dd46b05a5dbdb84dda54c1a
#
_entry.id   625f46614dd46b05a5dbdb84dda54c1a
#
_cell.length_a   1.000
_cell.length_b   1.000
_cell.length_c   1.000
_cell.angle_alpha   90.00
_cell.angle_beta   90.00
_cell.angle_gamma   90.00
#
_symmetry.space_group_name_H-M   'P 1'
#
loop_
_entity.id
_entity.type
_entity.pdbx_description
1 polymer ?
#
loop_
_entity_poly.entity_id
_entity_poly.type
_entity_poly.pdbx_seq_one_letter_code
_entity_poly.pdbx_strand_id
1 'polypeptide(L)'
;KIPVVAAGSIIDGRGLAAALAFGAVGVWVGTRFIMSTEAHAHQDAKDHMLDASIEDTIITRSYTGKPCRCIQNERIKRFEDNPDQIQKFPLQYMQTIQDDVFGTIGGKIKEINVNEDCLPSGQGIGGINDILPSKQIVDNMISQASSILTNSNNFISN
;
A
#
# COMPACT_ATOMS: atom_id res chain seq x y z
N LYS A 1 28.18 -8.18 6.92
CA LYS A 1 27.29 -7.72 5.82
C LYS A 1 25.90 -7.51 6.42
N ILE A 2 25.33 -6.35 6.24
CA ILE A 2 23.98 -6.02 6.77
C ILE A 2 22.94 -6.64 5.83
N PRO A 3 21.97 -7.44 6.33
CA PRO A 3 20.89 -7.95 5.52
C PRO A 3 19.96 -6.81 5.08
N VAL A 4 19.52 -6.83 3.83
CA VAL A 4 18.60 -5.83 3.24
C VAL A 4 17.26 -6.49 2.94
N VAL A 5 16.17 -5.87 3.40
CA VAL A 5 14.79 -6.24 3.07
C VAL A 5 14.24 -5.16 2.13
N ALA A 6 13.80 -5.55 0.94
CA ALA A 6 13.24 -4.62 -0.03
C ALA A 6 11.78 -4.31 0.29
N ALA A 7 11.36 -3.07 0.13
CA ALA A 7 9.99 -2.62 0.35
C ALA A 7 9.56 -1.60 -0.71
N GLY A 8 8.26 -1.52 -0.93
CA GLY A 8 7.61 -0.59 -1.85
C GLY A 8 7.24 -1.23 -3.19
N SER A 9 5.96 -1.16 -3.54
CA SER A 9 5.37 -1.66 -4.79
C SER A 9 5.64 -3.13 -5.12
N ILE A 10 5.99 -3.94 -4.12
CA ILE A 10 6.10 -5.40 -4.26
C ILE A 10 4.74 -5.99 -3.94
N ILE A 11 4.06 -6.52 -4.95
CA ILE A 11 2.68 -7.00 -4.86
C ILE A 11 2.50 -8.46 -5.25
N ASP A 12 3.50 -9.03 -5.92
CA ASP A 12 3.48 -10.41 -6.44
C ASP A 12 4.88 -11.04 -6.46
N GLY A 13 4.97 -12.26 -6.99
CA GLY A 13 6.23 -13.00 -7.06
C GLY A 13 7.24 -12.41 -8.04
N ARG A 14 6.85 -11.56 -9.00
CA ARG A 14 7.78 -10.87 -9.90
C ARG A 14 8.64 -9.88 -9.09
N GLY A 15 7.98 -9.09 -8.23
CA GLY A 15 8.67 -8.17 -7.34
C GLY A 15 9.56 -8.89 -6.32
N LEU A 16 9.09 -10.02 -5.78
CA LEU A 16 9.90 -10.87 -4.88
C LEU A 16 11.13 -11.41 -5.59
N ALA A 17 10.98 -12.01 -6.78
CA ALA A 17 12.09 -12.55 -7.55
C ALA A 17 13.13 -11.47 -7.90
N ALA A 18 12.69 -10.30 -8.34
CA ALA A 18 13.57 -9.17 -8.65
C ALA A 18 14.35 -8.71 -7.42
N ALA A 19 13.69 -8.55 -6.26
CA ALA A 19 14.34 -8.15 -5.02
C ALA A 19 15.42 -9.16 -4.59
N LEU A 20 15.14 -10.45 -4.66
CA LEU A 20 16.10 -11.51 -4.35
C LEU A 20 17.28 -11.52 -5.33
N ALA A 21 17.03 -11.33 -6.63
CA ALA A 21 18.07 -11.22 -7.65
C ALA A 21 19.01 -10.04 -7.44
N PHE A 22 18.51 -8.91 -6.89
CA PHE A 22 19.32 -7.77 -6.47
C PHE A 22 20.04 -7.99 -5.14
N GLY A 23 19.87 -9.13 -4.49
CA GLY A 23 20.59 -9.52 -3.26
C GLY A 23 19.87 -9.13 -1.97
N ALA A 24 18.60 -8.77 -2.01
CA ALA A 24 17.78 -8.68 -0.80
C ALA A 24 17.61 -10.07 -0.15
N VAL A 25 17.49 -10.10 1.18
CA VAL A 25 17.21 -11.35 1.92
C VAL A 25 15.72 -11.64 2.06
N GLY A 26 14.88 -10.69 1.65
CA GLY A 26 13.43 -10.80 1.69
C GLY A 26 12.76 -9.49 1.28
N VAL A 27 11.44 -9.45 1.42
CA VAL A 27 10.60 -8.30 1.07
C VAL A 27 9.68 -7.93 2.22
N TRP A 28 9.32 -6.62 2.30
CA TRP A 28 8.29 -6.11 3.20
C TRP A 28 7.13 -5.62 2.34
N VAL A 29 5.95 -6.22 2.52
CA VAL A 29 4.78 -6.00 1.68
C VAL A 29 3.64 -5.40 2.51
N GLY A 30 3.15 -4.22 2.13
CA GLY A 30 2.06 -3.51 2.82
C GLY A 30 0.75 -3.58 2.04
N THR A 31 0.64 -2.80 0.98
CA THR A 31 -0.60 -2.58 0.22
C THR A 31 -1.27 -3.87 -0.24
N ARG A 32 -0.51 -4.88 -0.70
CA ARG A 32 -1.07 -6.19 -1.08
C ARG A 32 -1.81 -6.87 0.07
N PHE A 33 -1.30 -6.73 1.32
CA PHE A 33 -1.96 -7.31 2.49
C PHE A 33 -3.10 -6.46 3.05
N ILE A 34 -3.15 -5.14 2.77
CA ILE A 34 -4.38 -4.35 2.99
C ILE A 34 -5.52 -4.93 2.14
N MET A 35 -5.21 -5.41 0.95
CA MET A 35 -6.13 -6.06 0.01
C MET A 35 -6.29 -7.56 0.27
N SER A 36 -6.12 -8.01 1.52
CA SER A 36 -6.44 -9.37 1.94
C SER A 36 -7.83 -9.45 2.59
N THR A 37 -8.42 -10.66 2.60
CA THR A 37 -9.72 -10.88 3.25
C THR A 37 -9.65 -10.68 4.75
N GLU A 38 -8.49 -10.95 5.38
CA GLU A 38 -8.28 -10.84 6.82
C GLU A 38 -7.90 -9.43 7.28
N ALA A 39 -7.55 -8.54 6.36
CA ALA A 39 -7.19 -7.17 6.73
C ALA A 39 -8.39 -6.42 7.32
N HIS A 40 -8.16 -5.70 8.42
CA HIS A 40 -9.17 -4.90 9.12
C HIS A 40 -9.63 -3.65 8.34
N ALA A 41 -9.13 -3.42 7.12
CA ALA A 41 -9.61 -2.35 6.26
C ALA A 41 -11.09 -2.57 5.88
N HIS A 42 -11.88 -1.48 5.90
CA HIS A 42 -13.30 -1.53 5.54
C HIS A 42 -13.48 -2.02 4.09
N GLN A 43 -14.58 -2.74 3.81
CA GLN A 43 -14.80 -3.29 2.46
C GLN A 43 -14.90 -2.19 1.41
N ASP A 44 -15.64 -1.10 1.66
CA ASP A 44 -15.76 0.02 0.72
C ASP A 44 -14.39 0.67 0.41
N ALA A 45 -13.47 0.68 1.39
CA ALA A 45 -12.10 1.12 1.14
C ALA A 45 -11.35 0.17 0.21
N LYS A 46 -11.50 -1.15 0.43
CA LYS A 46 -10.87 -2.16 -0.44
C LYS A 46 -11.43 -2.09 -1.85
N ASP A 47 -12.75 -1.93 -1.99
CA ASP A 47 -13.40 -1.82 -3.29
C ASP A 47 -12.94 -0.56 -4.03
N HIS A 48 -12.88 0.59 -3.35
CA HIS A 48 -12.32 1.81 -3.92
C HIS A 48 -10.83 1.68 -4.30
N MET A 49 -10.06 0.94 -3.51
CA MET A 49 -8.65 0.67 -3.79
C MET A 49 -8.45 -0.25 -5.00
N LEU A 50 -9.39 -1.17 -5.31
CA LEU A 50 -9.32 -2.02 -6.51
C LEU A 50 -9.43 -1.22 -7.81
N ASP A 51 -10.17 -0.11 -7.78
CA ASP A 51 -10.37 0.77 -8.93
C ASP A 51 -9.20 1.76 -9.12
N ALA A 52 -8.27 1.83 -8.15
CA ALA A 52 -7.19 2.81 -8.16
C ALA A 52 -6.03 2.39 -9.08
N SER A 53 -5.51 3.36 -9.82
CA SER A 53 -4.31 3.25 -10.64
C SER A 53 -3.04 3.74 -9.92
N ILE A 54 -1.90 3.64 -10.58
CA ILE A 54 -0.61 4.16 -10.08
C ILE A 54 -0.68 5.68 -9.86
N GLU A 55 -1.34 6.37 -10.79
CA GLU A 55 -1.46 7.84 -10.83
C GLU A 55 -2.37 8.38 -9.72
N ASP A 56 -3.26 7.56 -9.18
CA ASP A 56 -4.17 7.97 -8.11
C ASP A 56 -3.50 8.07 -6.75
N THR A 57 -2.21 7.76 -6.65
CA THR A 57 -1.48 7.84 -5.38
C THR A 57 -0.63 9.10 -5.28
N ILE A 58 -0.69 9.79 -4.16
CA ILE A 58 0.09 10.99 -3.86
C ILE A 58 0.81 10.88 -2.52
N ILE A 59 1.98 11.53 -2.38
CA ILE A 59 2.63 11.73 -1.07
C ILE A 59 2.06 13.00 -0.47
N THR A 60 1.39 12.87 0.65
CA THR A 60 0.75 13.97 1.36
C THR A 60 1.16 14.06 2.82
N ARG A 61 0.95 15.22 3.44
CA ARG A 61 1.05 15.45 4.89
C ARG A 61 -0.30 15.72 5.53
N SER A 62 -1.38 15.71 4.77
CA SER A 62 -2.73 16.12 5.18
C SER A 62 -3.32 15.33 6.35
N TYR A 63 -2.86 14.11 6.59
CA TYR A 63 -3.35 13.27 7.70
C TYR A 63 -2.49 13.33 8.95
N THR A 64 -1.18 13.37 8.82
CA THR A 64 -0.29 13.21 9.98
C THR A 64 0.67 14.36 10.20
N GLY A 65 0.82 15.27 9.24
CA GLY A 65 1.90 16.25 9.22
C GLY A 65 3.26 15.67 8.78
N LYS A 66 3.34 14.34 8.62
CA LYS A 66 4.50 13.62 8.05
C LYS A 66 4.16 13.07 6.68
N PRO A 67 5.14 12.94 5.77
CA PRO A 67 4.88 12.37 4.45
C PRO A 67 4.34 10.95 4.56
N CYS A 68 3.23 10.69 3.91
CA CYS A 68 2.71 9.34 3.69
C CYS A 68 2.11 9.27 2.28
N ARG A 69 2.17 8.10 1.67
CA ARG A 69 1.52 7.89 0.37
C ARG A 69 0.12 7.33 0.60
N CYS A 70 -0.85 8.00 -0.02
CA CYS A 70 -2.26 7.63 0.06
C CYS A 70 -2.89 7.69 -1.34
N ILE A 71 -4.04 7.08 -1.52
CA ILE A 71 -4.91 7.35 -2.67
C ILE A 71 -5.46 8.75 -2.50
N GLN A 72 -5.38 9.55 -3.56
CA GLN A 72 -5.86 10.93 -3.60
C GLN A 72 -7.38 10.98 -3.43
N ASN A 73 -7.84 11.92 -2.59
CA ASN A 73 -9.25 12.17 -2.38
C ASN A 73 -9.51 13.66 -2.15
N GLU A 74 -10.77 14.05 -1.90
CA GLU A 74 -11.15 15.45 -1.75
C GLU A 74 -10.49 16.12 -0.55
N ARG A 75 -10.29 15.39 0.58
CA ARG A 75 -9.55 15.93 1.72
C ARG A 75 -8.12 16.27 1.34
N ILE A 76 -7.43 15.36 0.69
CA ILE A 76 -6.04 15.57 0.26
C ILE A 76 -5.98 16.78 -0.67
N LYS A 77 -6.85 16.89 -1.66
CA LYS A 77 -6.89 18.03 -2.59
C LYS A 77 -7.04 19.36 -1.84
N ARG A 78 -7.99 19.45 -0.89
CA ARG A 78 -8.17 20.67 -0.10
C ARG A 78 -6.92 21.11 0.65
N PHE A 79 -6.17 20.16 1.21
CA PHE A 79 -4.93 20.46 1.93
C PHE A 79 -3.76 20.75 0.99
N GLU A 80 -3.64 20.06 -0.14
CA GLU A 80 -2.59 20.34 -1.14
C GLU A 80 -2.81 21.71 -1.83
N ASP A 81 -4.08 22.13 -2.02
CA ASP A 81 -4.43 23.49 -2.49
C ASP A 81 -4.14 24.58 -1.43
N ASN A 82 -4.06 24.21 -0.15
CA ASN A 82 -3.83 25.12 0.98
C ASN A 82 -2.77 24.55 1.95
N PRO A 83 -1.52 24.39 1.53
CA PRO A 83 -0.50 23.69 2.31
C PRO A 83 -0.15 24.35 3.65
N ASP A 84 -0.40 25.65 3.78
CA ASP A 84 -0.20 26.40 5.03
C ASP A 84 -1.18 25.97 6.14
N GLN A 85 -2.27 25.32 5.81
CA GLN A 85 -3.21 24.74 6.77
C GLN A 85 -2.73 23.42 7.37
N ILE A 86 -1.75 22.76 6.75
CA ILE A 86 -1.20 21.51 7.26
C ILE A 86 -0.33 21.76 8.48
N GLN A 87 -0.78 21.29 9.62
CA GLN A 87 -0.05 21.41 10.87
C GLN A 87 1.13 20.42 10.93
N LYS A 88 2.14 20.75 11.72
CA LYS A 88 3.26 19.81 11.98
C LYS A 88 2.78 18.67 12.88
N PHE A 89 3.39 17.48 12.70
CA PHE A 89 3.21 16.38 13.64
C PHE A 89 3.60 16.81 15.07
N PRO A 90 2.83 16.48 16.11
CA PRO A 90 1.66 15.58 16.11
C PRO A 90 0.30 16.32 15.93
N LEU A 91 0.26 17.64 15.77
CA LEU A 91 -0.99 18.39 15.76
C LEU A 91 -1.92 17.98 14.61
N GLN A 92 -1.37 17.82 13.40
CA GLN A 92 -2.15 17.34 12.24
C GLN A 92 -2.72 15.94 12.48
N TYR A 93 -1.94 15.06 13.11
CA TYR A 93 -2.40 13.73 13.48
C TYR A 93 -3.56 13.77 14.49
N MET A 94 -3.45 14.63 15.51
CA MET A 94 -4.52 14.81 16.51
C MET A 94 -5.79 15.36 15.87
N GLN A 95 -5.66 16.34 14.96
CA GLN A 95 -6.79 16.86 14.19
C GLN A 95 -7.48 15.77 13.37
N THR A 96 -6.71 14.94 12.67
CA THR A 96 -7.25 13.84 11.87
C THR A 96 -7.99 12.80 12.72
N ILE A 97 -7.54 12.54 13.95
CA ILE A 97 -8.27 11.70 14.90
C ILE A 97 -9.59 12.35 15.32
N GLN A 98 -9.59 13.67 15.61
CA GLN A 98 -10.81 14.40 15.96
C GLN A 98 -11.81 14.44 14.81
N ASP A 99 -11.33 14.58 13.59
CA ASP A 99 -12.15 14.53 12.36
C ASP A 99 -12.68 13.12 12.06
N ASP A 100 -12.18 12.10 12.76
CA ASP A 100 -12.57 10.69 12.64
C ASP A 100 -12.35 10.09 11.24
N VAL A 101 -11.26 10.47 10.55
CA VAL A 101 -10.94 10.06 9.18
C VAL A 101 -9.79 9.04 9.07
N PHE A 102 -9.51 8.29 10.13
CA PHE A 102 -8.64 7.11 10.12
C PHE A 102 -9.41 5.78 10.10
N GLY A 103 -10.66 5.79 9.69
CA GLY A 103 -11.54 4.63 9.74
C GLY A 103 -11.04 3.39 9.04
N THR A 104 -10.31 3.56 7.94
CA THR A 104 -9.74 2.46 7.16
C THR A 104 -8.59 1.73 7.87
N ILE A 105 -7.87 2.41 8.77
CA ILE A 105 -6.71 1.84 9.48
C ILE A 105 -7.12 1.37 10.89
N GLY A 106 -8.10 2.04 11.48
CA GLY A 106 -8.53 1.81 12.86
C GLY A 106 -9.50 0.65 13.06
N GLY A 107 -9.83 -0.11 12.01
CA GLY A 107 -10.78 -1.22 12.12
C GLY A 107 -12.21 -0.78 12.44
N LYS A 108 -12.59 0.45 12.07
CA LYS A 108 -13.96 0.91 12.28
C LYS A 108 -14.95 0.04 11.51
N ILE A 109 -16.00 -0.35 12.20
CA ILE A 109 -17.16 -1.09 11.66
C ILE A 109 -18.16 -0.10 11.01
N LYS A 110 -17.94 1.22 11.18
CA LYS A 110 -18.83 2.26 10.64
C LYS A 110 -18.53 2.55 9.17
N GLU A 111 -19.53 3.08 8.48
CA GLU A 111 -19.42 3.66 7.16
C GLU A 111 -18.19 4.56 7.06
N ILE A 112 -17.36 4.33 6.06
CA ILE A 112 -16.23 5.19 5.74
C ILE A 112 -16.63 6.15 4.63
N ASN A 113 -16.02 7.33 4.64
CA ASN A 113 -16.10 8.27 3.53
C ASN A 113 -14.79 8.25 2.75
N VAL A 114 -14.74 7.55 1.63
CA VAL A 114 -13.54 7.44 0.79
C VAL A 114 -12.99 8.80 0.32
N ASN A 115 -13.84 9.85 0.30
CA ASN A 115 -13.42 11.21 -0.04
C ASN A 115 -12.73 11.96 1.12
N GLU A 116 -12.83 11.47 2.34
CA GLU A 116 -12.24 12.09 3.53
C GLU A 116 -11.24 11.18 4.24
N ASP A 117 -11.51 9.86 4.26
CA ASP A 117 -10.73 8.90 5.01
C ASP A 117 -9.34 8.67 4.41
N CYS A 118 -8.38 8.43 5.30
CA CYS A 118 -7.02 8.08 4.92
C CYS A 118 -6.98 6.68 4.29
N LEU A 119 -6.61 6.61 3.02
CA LEU A 119 -6.43 5.37 2.25
C LEU A 119 -4.94 5.17 1.95
N PRO A 120 -4.15 4.68 2.93
CA PRO A 120 -2.71 4.52 2.74
C PRO A 120 -2.42 3.44 1.71
N SER A 121 -1.66 3.80 0.68
CA SER A 121 -1.37 2.89 -0.42
C SER A 121 -0.05 3.24 -1.10
N GLY A 122 0.73 2.22 -1.43
CA GLY A 122 1.87 2.36 -2.34
C GLY A 122 1.43 2.35 -3.80
N GLN A 123 2.30 2.80 -4.71
CA GLN A 123 2.04 2.83 -6.15
C GLN A 123 1.75 1.45 -6.75
N GLY A 124 2.16 0.36 -6.08
CA GLY A 124 1.82 -0.99 -6.49
C GLY A 124 0.33 -1.30 -6.52
N ILE A 125 -0.53 -0.41 -6.00
CA ILE A 125 -2.00 -0.61 -6.01
C ILE A 125 -2.51 -0.85 -7.43
N GLY A 126 -2.03 -0.13 -8.43
CA GLY A 126 -2.46 -0.29 -9.82
C GLY A 126 -2.16 -1.66 -10.44
N GLY A 127 -1.45 -2.54 -9.75
CA GLY A 127 -1.25 -3.93 -10.17
C GLY A 127 -1.99 -4.96 -9.30
N ILE A 128 -2.83 -4.52 -8.37
CA ILE A 128 -3.64 -5.39 -7.49
C ILE A 128 -5.08 -5.39 -7.99
N ASN A 129 -5.55 -6.54 -8.48
CA ASN A 129 -6.85 -6.66 -9.13
C ASN A 129 -7.81 -7.60 -8.37
N ASP A 130 -7.44 -8.03 -7.16
CA ASP A 130 -8.22 -8.97 -6.37
C ASP A 130 -8.02 -8.79 -4.86
N ILE A 131 -8.98 -9.31 -4.09
CA ILE A 131 -8.91 -9.46 -2.64
C ILE A 131 -8.84 -10.95 -2.35
N LEU A 132 -7.70 -11.40 -1.81
CA LEU A 132 -7.42 -12.82 -1.58
C LEU A 132 -7.12 -13.08 -0.11
N PRO A 133 -7.30 -14.33 0.36
CA PRO A 133 -6.77 -14.74 1.67
C PRO A 133 -5.26 -14.54 1.75
N SER A 134 -4.78 -14.06 2.89
CA SER A 134 -3.35 -13.78 3.11
C SER A 134 -2.47 -14.99 2.82
N LYS A 135 -2.94 -16.20 3.16
CA LYS A 135 -2.23 -17.44 2.82
C LYS A 135 -2.07 -17.58 1.30
N GLN A 136 -3.12 -17.34 0.54
CA GLN A 136 -3.08 -17.46 -0.92
C GLN A 136 -2.15 -16.42 -1.55
N ILE A 137 -2.12 -15.19 -1.01
CA ILE A 137 -1.18 -14.15 -1.43
C ILE A 137 0.27 -14.63 -1.27
N VAL A 138 0.60 -15.20 -0.10
CA VAL A 138 1.96 -15.72 0.18
C VAL A 138 2.30 -16.88 -0.75
N ASP A 139 1.40 -17.88 -0.87
CA ASP A 139 1.61 -19.05 -1.70
C ASP A 139 1.83 -18.66 -3.19
N ASN A 140 1.01 -17.74 -3.70
CA ASN A 140 1.13 -17.22 -5.07
C ASN A 140 2.47 -16.49 -5.28
N MET A 141 2.87 -15.64 -4.34
CA MET A 141 4.12 -14.88 -4.42
C MET A 141 5.33 -15.84 -4.44
N ILE A 142 5.35 -16.84 -3.55
CA ILE A 142 6.45 -17.79 -3.46
C ILE A 142 6.51 -18.69 -4.73
N SER A 143 5.37 -19.22 -5.15
CA SER A 143 5.29 -20.09 -6.33
C SER A 143 5.74 -19.34 -7.59
N GLN A 144 5.24 -18.13 -7.81
CA GLN A 144 5.60 -17.31 -8.95
C GLN A 144 7.09 -16.92 -8.94
N ALA A 145 7.61 -16.49 -7.79
CA ALA A 145 9.02 -16.13 -7.66
C ALA A 145 9.94 -17.33 -7.89
N SER A 146 9.60 -18.50 -7.34
CA SER A 146 10.33 -19.75 -7.55
C SER A 146 10.38 -20.12 -9.03
N SER A 147 9.24 -20.06 -9.72
CA SER A 147 9.17 -20.32 -11.17
C SER A 147 10.05 -19.37 -11.97
N ILE A 148 10.01 -18.05 -11.67
CA ILE A 148 10.81 -17.05 -12.36
C ILE A 148 12.31 -17.31 -12.16
N LEU A 149 12.75 -17.53 -10.92
CA LEU A 149 14.16 -17.74 -10.59
C LEU A 149 14.70 -19.06 -11.18
N THR A 150 13.90 -20.12 -11.19
CA THR A 150 14.27 -21.40 -11.81
C THR A 150 14.41 -21.26 -13.32
N ASN A 151 13.47 -20.58 -13.98
CA ASN A 151 13.49 -20.40 -15.43
C ASN A 151 14.57 -19.40 -15.88
N SER A 152 15.07 -18.52 -15.01
CA SER A 152 16.13 -17.57 -15.35
C SER A 152 17.44 -18.27 -15.76
N ASN A 153 17.68 -19.49 -15.31
CA ASN A 153 18.83 -20.30 -15.74
C ASN A 153 18.87 -20.53 -17.26
N ASN A 154 17.70 -20.54 -17.92
CA ASN A 154 17.62 -20.73 -19.38
C ASN A 154 18.20 -19.55 -20.17
N PHE A 155 18.36 -18.38 -19.54
CA PHE A 155 18.96 -17.18 -20.16
C PHE A 155 20.48 -17.11 -19.97
N ILE A 156 21.05 -17.93 -19.08
CA ILE A 156 22.46 -17.90 -18.72
C ILE A 156 23.24 -19.04 -19.41
N SER A 157 22.56 -20.06 -19.92
CA SER A 157 23.12 -21.29 -20.43
C SER A 157 23.40 -21.32 -21.96
N ASN A 158 23.63 -20.12 -22.58
CA ASN A 158 24.11 -20.03 -23.97
C ASN A 158 25.51 -19.46 -24.04
#